data_c9eda03be12b3387bd44db4ae0cbc65b
#
_entry.id   c9eda03be12b3387bd44db4ae0cbc65b
#
_cell.length_a   1.000
_cell.length_b   1.000
_cell.length_c   1.000
_cell.angle_alpha   90.00
_cell.angle_beta   90.00
_cell.angle_gamma   90.00
#
_symmetry.space_group_name_H-M   'P 1'
#
loop_
_entity.id
_entity.type
_entity.pdbx_description
1 polymer ?
#
loop_
_entity_poly.entity_id
_entity_poly.type
_entity_poly.pdbx_seq_one_letter_code
_entity_poly.pdbx_strand_id
1 'polypeptide(L)'
;MYNGKQENLHLQTASLLRSARPAGKRCALYRTYGSNESRGIANMAKLDLTKYGITGTTEIVYNPSYEQLFEEETKPGLEGYEKGQVSELGAVNVMTGIYTGRSPKDKFIVMDENSKDTVWWTSDEYKNDNHPASQEAWAAVKAIAQKELSNKRLYVVDAFCGANKDTRMAVRFIMEVAWQAHFVTNMFIRPTAEELAEFEPDFIVYNASKAKVENYKELGLNSETAVVFNITSREQVIINTWYGGEMKKGMFSMMNYYNPLKGIASMHCSANTNMDETSTAIFFGLSGTGKTTLSTDPKRKLIGDDEHGWDDNGVFNYEGGCYAKVINLDKESEPDIYGAIKRNALLENVTVAADGKIDFADKSVTENTRVSYPIEHIEKIVKKVNGRSAGPAAKNVIFLSADAFGVLPPVSILSPEQTKYYFLSGFTAKLAGTERGITEPTPTFSACFGQAFLELHPTKYAEELVKKMEKSGAKAYLVNTGWNGTGKRISIRDTRGIIDAILGGAILNAPTKKIPYFDFEVPTQLEGVDTNILDPRDTYADAAEWNKKAEDLAARFIKNFKKYEGNEAGKALVAAGPKL
;
A
#
# COMPACT_ATOMS: atom_id res chain seq x y z
N MET A 1 4.68 -28.83 -61.88
CA MET A 1 3.76 -29.98 -62.04
C MET A 1 2.71 -29.81 -60.97
N TYR A 2 1.62 -29.31 -61.39
CA TYR A 2 0.28 -29.90 -61.55
C TYR A 2 -0.40 -30.15 -60.19
N ASN A 3 -1.37 -29.41 -59.92
CA ASN A 3 -2.86 -29.33 -60.11
C ASN A 3 -3.55 -29.78 -58.83
N GLY A 4 -4.57 -29.19 -58.33
CA GLY A 4 -5.62 -28.34 -58.84
C GLY A 4 -7.00 -28.85 -58.42
N LYS A 5 -7.89 -27.89 -58.27
CA LYS A 5 -9.37 -27.90 -58.33
C LYS A 5 -10.09 -27.83 -56.96
N GLN A 6 -10.74 -26.74 -56.57
CA GLN A 6 -11.93 -26.02 -57.09
C GLN A 6 -13.18 -26.92 -57.21
N GLU A 7 -14.24 -26.48 -56.56
CA GLU A 7 -15.55 -26.05 -57.06
C GLU A 7 -16.55 -25.93 -55.91
N ASN A 8 -17.12 -24.81 -55.55
CA ASN A 8 -18.10 -23.89 -56.17
C ASN A 8 -19.57 -24.34 -56.08
N LEU A 9 -20.36 -23.41 -55.55
CA LEU A 9 -21.69 -22.87 -55.94
C LEU A 9 -22.95 -23.63 -55.50
N HIS A 10 -23.87 -22.96 -54.82
CA HIS A 10 -24.97 -22.26 -55.50
C HIS A 10 -25.81 -21.36 -54.58
N LEU A 11 -25.98 -20.14 -55.04
CA LEU A 11 -27.02 -19.14 -54.71
C LEU A 11 -28.36 -19.49 -55.37
N GLN A 12 -29.48 -19.10 -54.74
CA GLN A 12 -30.69 -18.59 -55.40
C GLN A 12 -31.66 -18.00 -54.34
N THR A 13 -31.88 -16.79 -54.27
CA THR A 13 -32.66 -15.65 -54.79
C THR A 13 -34.17 -15.85 -54.94
N ALA A 14 -34.84 -14.79 -54.50
CA ALA A 14 -36.13 -14.19 -54.95
C ALA A 14 -37.36 -14.60 -54.15
N SER A 15 -38.38 -13.79 -53.92
CA SER A 15 -38.66 -12.35 -54.04
C SER A 15 -40.11 -12.12 -53.53
N LEU A 16 -40.32 -10.91 -52.94
CA LEU A 16 -41.54 -10.09 -52.95
C LEU A 16 -42.95 -10.71 -52.69
N LEU A 17 -43.59 -10.18 -51.62
CA LEU A 17 -44.83 -9.44 -51.79
C LEU A 17 -45.25 -8.67 -50.53
N ARG A 18 -45.67 -7.42 -50.75
CA ARG A 18 -46.19 -6.45 -49.77
C ARG A 18 -47.61 -6.83 -49.33
N SER A 19 -47.98 -6.57 -48.06
CA SER A 19 -49.15 -5.71 -47.77
C SER A 19 -49.45 -5.66 -46.25
N ALA A 20 -49.80 -4.44 -45.80
CA ALA A 20 -50.69 -4.07 -44.71
C ALA A 20 -50.20 -4.16 -43.23
N ARG A 21 -50.03 -2.96 -42.62
CA ARG A 21 -50.08 -2.73 -41.14
C ARG A 21 -51.55 -2.93 -40.67
N PRO A 22 -51.76 -3.31 -39.41
CA PRO A 22 -52.04 -2.27 -38.43
C PRO A 22 -51.33 -2.44 -37.02
N ALA A 23 -51.40 -1.35 -36.29
CA ALA A 23 -50.90 -0.97 -35.00
C ALA A 23 -50.94 -2.02 -33.87
N GLY A 24 -49.93 -1.96 -33.02
CA GLY A 24 -50.02 -2.29 -31.59
C GLY A 24 -49.30 -3.55 -31.18
N LYS A 25 -48.07 -3.35 -30.66
CA LYS A 25 -47.55 -3.87 -29.38
C LYS A 25 -46.02 -3.71 -29.36
N ARG A 26 -45.58 -2.74 -28.58
CA ARG A 26 -44.22 -2.75 -28.04
C ARG A 26 -44.13 -3.99 -27.15
N CYS A 27 -43.29 -4.92 -27.49
CA CYS A 27 -42.91 -5.97 -26.58
C CYS A 27 -41.48 -6.44 -26.88
N ALA A 28 -40.67 -6.32 -25.86
CA ALA A 28 -39.58 -7.21 -25.50
C ALA A 28 -38.29 -7.17 -26.29
N LEU A 29 -37.39 -6.32 -25.79
CA LEU A 29 -35.97 -6.64 -25.67
C LEU A 29 -35.49 -6.07 -24.33
N TYR A 30 -36.04 -6.60 -23.24
CA TYR A 30 -35.53 -6.48 -21.88
C TYR A 30 -35.63 -7.86 -21.22
N ARG A 31 -34.67 -8.70 -21.48
CA ARG A 31 -34.39 -9.87 -20.67
C ARG A 31 -32.89 -10.07 -20.66
N THR A 32 -32.26 -9.65 -19.56
CA THR A 32 -31.24 -10.30 -18.75
C THR A 32 -30.51 -9.30 -17.83
N TYR A 33 -31.25 -8.53 -17.02
CA TYR A 33 -30.67 -7.79 -15.90
C TYR A 33 -31.46 -7.95 -14.58
N GLY A 34 -32.33 -8.95 -14.50
CA GLY A 34 -33.25 -9.08 -13.37
C GLY A 34 -32.82 -10.00 -12.24
N SER A 35 -31.64 -10.66 -12.28
CA SER A 35 -31.27 -11.64 -11.25
C SER A 35 -30.24 -11.15 -10.23
N ASN A 36 -29.47 -10.11 -10.52
CA ASN A 36 -28.45 -9.59 -9.59
C ASN A 36 -29.01 -8.51 -8.67
N GLU A 37 -29.92 -7.67 -9.14
CA GLU A 37 -30.56 -6.64 -8.28
C GLU A 37 -31.42 -7.27 -7.16
N SER A 38 -32.16 -8.34 -7.46
CA SER A 38 -33.01 -9.00 -6.47
C SER A 38 -32.22 -9.70 -5.36
N ARG A 39 -30.98 -10.20 -5.64
CA ARG A 39 -30.11 -10.80 -4.62
C ARG A 39 -29.41 -9.73 -3.79
N GLY A 40 -29.00 -8.60 -4.38
CA GLY A 40 -28.49 -7.44 -3.67
C GLY A 40 -29.51 -6.86 -2.68
N ILE A 41 -30.78 -6.72 -3.13
CA ILE A 41 -31.90 -6.26 -2.31
C ILE A 41 -32.22 -7.25 -1.17
N ALA A 42 -32.12 -8.55 -1.42
CA ALA A 42 -32.35 -9.58 -0.39
C ALA A 42 -31.28 -9.56 0.71
N ASN A 43 -30.02 -9.21 0.38
CA ASN A 43 -28.95 -9.03 1.38
C ASN A 43 -29.06 -7.71 2.15
N MET A 44 -29.55 -6.64 1.53
CA MET A 44 -29.87 -5.38 2.23
C MET A 44 -30.93 -5.58 3.33
N ALA A 45 -31.91 -6.45 3.10
CA ALA A 45 -32.92 -6.79 4.10
C ALA A 45 -32.39 -7.63 5.30
N LYS A 46 -31.17 -8.16 5.19
CA LYS A 46 -30.52 -8.97 6.26
C LYS A 46 -29.44 -8.19 7.03
N LEU A 47 -29.03 -6.99 6.58
CA LEU A 47 -27.98 -6.25 7.24
C LEU A 47 -28.54 -5.52 8.47
N ASP A 48 -28.33 -6.11 9.63
CA ASP A 48 -28.70 -5.55 10.93
C ASP A 48 -27.47 -4.95 11.61
N LEU A 49 -27.46 -3.60 11.73
CA LEU A 49 -26.38 -2.88 12.41
C LEU A 49 -26.56 -2.80 13.93
N THR A 50 -27.72 -3.22 14.47
CA THR A 50 -27.96 -3.21 15.92
C THR A 50 -27.01 -4.15 16.67
N LYS A 51 -26.58 -5.24 16.03
CA LYS A 51 -25.56 -6.15 16.57
C LYS A 51 -24.19 -5.48 16.77
N TYR A 52 -23.94 -4.36 16.07
CA TYR A 52 -22.74 -3.52 16.23
C TYR A 52 -22.99 -2.31 17.15
N GLY A 53 -24.14 -2.23 17.84
CA GLY A 53 -24.52 -1.13 18.73
C GLY A 53 -24.96 0.15 17.99
N ILE A 54 -25.26 0.06 16.70
CA ILE A 54 -25.75 1.19 15.88
C ILE A 54 -27.25 1.03 15.69
N THR A 55 -28.03 2.02 16.15
CA THR A 55 -29.50 1.96 16.17
C THR A 55 -30.13 3.11 15.40
N GLY A 56 -31.41 2.96 15.02
CA GLY A 56 -32.16 4.03 14.37
C GLY A 56 -31.64 4.43 12.99
N THR A 57 -30.88 3.56 12.31
CA THR A 57 -30.39 3.82 10.95
C THR A 57 -31.54 4.08 10.01
N THR A 58 -31.54 5.24 9.33
CA THR A 58 -32.64 5.66 8.46
C THR A 58 -32.55 5.00 7.07
N GLU A 59 -31.33 4.74 6.61
CA GLU A 59 -31.03 4.06 5.35
C GLU A 59 -29.61 3.49 5.39
N ILE A 60 -29.40 2.34 4.75
CA ILE A 60 -28.09 1.74 4.54
C ILE A 60 -27.83 1.66 3.04
N VAL A 61 -26.81 2.39 2.59
CA VAL A 61 -26.25 2.28 1.22
C VAL A 61 -25.18 1.19 1.27
N TYR A 62 -25.56 -0.01 0.86
CA TYR A 62 -24.72 -1.21 0.99
C TYR A 62 -23.96 -1.53 -0.29
N ASN A 63 -22.65 -1.62 -0.22
CA ASN A 63 -21.74 -1.89 -1.35
C ASN A 63 -22.14 -1.12 -2.63
N PRO A 64 -22.22 0.23 -2.55
CA PRO A 64 -22.66 1.05 -3.68
C PRO A 64 -21.77 0.86 -4.91
N SER A 65 -22.38 0.95 -6.09
CA SER A 65 -21.64 1.01 -7.34
C SER A 65 -20.87 2.33 -7.48
N TYR A 66 -19.89 2.39 -8.38
CA TYR A 66 -19.16 3.63 -8.65
C TYR A 66 -20.08 4.77 -9.15
N GLU A 67 -21.15 4.44 -9.89
CA GLU A 67 -22.16 5.41 -10.29
C GLU A 67 -22.90 5.97 -9.10
N GLN A 68 -23.38 5.12 -8.21
CA GLN A 68 -24.04 5.55 -6.98
C GLN A 68 -23.11 6.39 -6.09
N LEU A 69 -21.85 5.98 -5.94
CA LEU A 69 -20.86 6.74 -5.17
C LEU A 69 -20.65 8.13 -5.77
N PHE A 70 -20.48 8.22 -7.07
CA PHE A 70 -20.33 9.50 -7.76
C PHE A 70 -21.54 10.42 -7.57
N GLU A 71 -22.76 9.88 -7.71
CA GLU A 71 -23.99 10.65 -7.47
C GLU A 71 -24.07 11.12 -6.02
N GLU A 72 -23.72 10.26 -5.06
CA GLU A 72 -23.79 10.57 -3.63
C GLU A 72 -22.76 11.63 -3.19
N GLU A 73 -21.53 11.57 -3.70
CA GLU A 73 -20.45 12.48 -3.29
C GLU A 73 -20.45 13.82 -4.04
N THR A 74 -21.22 13.93 -5.14
CA THR A 74 -21.33 15.15 -5.95
C THR A 74 -22.71 15.77 -5.98
N LYS A 75 -23.68 15.20 -5.26
CA LYS A 75 -25.06 15.69 -5.26
C LYS A 75 -25.17 17.13 -4.73
N PRO A 76 -26.13 17.92 -5.24
CA PRO A 76 -26.37 19.28 -4.73
C PRO A 76 -26.70 19.29 -3.24
N GLY A 77 -26.25 20.33 -2.54
CA GLY A 77 -26.54 20.52 -1.12
C GLY A 77 -25.55 19.89 -0.15
N LEU A 78 -24.51 19.21 -0.64
CA LEU A 78 -23.39 18.80 0.19
C LEU A 78 -22.51 19.99 0.57
N GLU A 79 -22.10 20.07 1.83
CA GLU A 79 -21.30 21.16 2.38
C GLU A 79 -20.02 20.63 3.05
N GLY A 80 -19.04 21.53 3.23
CA GLY A 80 -17.81 21.22 3.94
C GLY A 80 -17.04 20.05 3.31
N TYR A 81 -16.57 19.16 4.16
CA TYR A 81 -15.73 18.00 3.76
C TYR A 81 -16.53 16.82 3.19
N GLU A 82 -17.85 16.90 3.14
CA GLU A 82 -18.67 15.87 2.45
C GLU A 82 -18.72 16.09 0.94
N LYS A 83 -18.46 17.31 0.48
CA LYS A 83 -18.64 17.73 -0.89
C LYS A 83 -17.47 17.27 -1.77
N GLY A 84 -17.79 16.46 -2.77
CA GLY A 84 -16.89 16.15 -3.88
C GLY A 84 -16.98 17.18 -5.00
N GLN A 85 -15.84 17.48 -5.63
CA GLN A 85 -15.73 18.35 -6.81
C GLN A 85 -15.21 17.53 -7.99
N VAL A 86 -15.93 17.54 -9.09
CA VAL A 86 -15.51 16.82 -10.32
C VAL A 86 -14.38 17.59 -11.00
N SER A 87 -13.28 16.91 -11.29
CA SER A 87 -12.14 17.48 -12.02
C SER A 87 -12.28 17.34 -13.54
N GLU A 88 -11.46 18.07 -14.29
CA GLU A 88 -11.38 17.99 -15.77
C GLU A 88 -11.04 16.58 -16.29
N LEU A 89 -10.38 15.75 -15.47
CA LEU A 89 -10.05 14.37 -15.80
C LEU A 89 -11.16 13.38 -15.43
N GLY A 90 -12.28 13.86 -14.84
CA GLY A 90 -13.43 13.06 -14.46
C GLY A 90 -13.33 12.38 -13.08
N ALA A 91 -12.20 12.50 -12.40
CA ALA A 91 -12.05 12.09 -11.00
C ALA A 91 -12.73 13.07 -10.06
N VAL A 92 -13.26 12.59 -8.94
CA VAL A 92 -13.79 13.44 -7.87
C VAL A 92 -12.67 13.83 -6.93
N ASN A 93 -12.61 15.10 -6.54
CA ASN A 93 -11.68 15.62 -5.54
C ASN A 93 -12.42 15.96 -4.25
N VAL A 94 -11.86 15.59 -3.11
CA VAL A 94 -12.40 15.83 -1.77
C VAL A 94 -11.35 16.45 -0.86
N MET A 95 -11.80 17.12 0.19
CA MET A 95 -10.94 17.67 1.22
C MET A 95 -11.08 16.86 2.52
N THR A 96 -9.95 16.51 3.13
CA THR A 96 -9.93 15.67 4.34
C THR A 96 -9.80 16.46 5.65
N GLY A 97 -10.02 17.77 5.59
CA GLY A 97 -10.00 18.65 6.75
C GLY A 97 -8.58 18.93 7.27
N ILE A 98 -8.47 19.05 8.59
CA ILE A 98 -7.20 19.39 9.25
C ILE A 98 -6.17 18.23 9.17
N TYR A 99 -6.65 17.01 8.99
CA TYR A 99 -5.81 15.82 8.83
C TYR A 99 -5.66 15.49 7.36
N THR A 100 -4.57 15.94 6.75
CA THR A 100 -4.21 15.61 5.36
C THR A 100 -3.28 14.39 5.26
N GLY A 101 -3.12 13.66 6.37
CA GLY A 101 -2.33 12.46 6.54
C GLY A 101 -2.74 11.73 7.80
N ARG A 102 -2.15 10.56 8.05
CA ARG A 102 -2.38 9.79 9.28
C ARG A 102 -1.92 10.55 10.52
N SER A 103 -2.52 10.23 11.66
CA SER A 103 -2.13 10.75 12.97
C SER A 103 -1.53 9.63 13.85
N PRO A 104 -0.21 9.33 13.73
CA PRO A 104 0.42 8.26 14.50
C PRO A 104 0.32 8.44 16.01
N LYS A 105 0.28 9.69 16.48
CA LYS A 105 0.14 10.01 17.91
C LYS A 105 -1.22 9.67 18.49
N ASP A 106 -2.25 9.57 17.63
CA ASP A 106 -3.62 9.24 17.99
C ASP A 106 -3.96 7.77 17.72
N LYS A 107 -2.95 6.96 17.29
CA LYS A 107 -3.07 5.52 17.15
C LYS A 107 -2.89 4.83 18.50
N PHE A 108 -3.87 4.02 18.88
CA PHE A 108 -3.86 3.24 20.11
C PHE A 108 -4.27 1.79 19.84
N ILE A 109 -3.75 0.87 20.66
CA ILE A 109 -4.12 -0.54 20.64
C ILE A 109 -4.57 -0.91 22.05
N VAL A 110 -5.71 -1.59 22.17
CA VAL A 110 -6.21 -2.05 23.46
C VAL A 110 -5.24 -3.06 24.06
N MET A 111 -4.76 -2.76 25.28
CA MET A 111 -3.91 -3.66 26.03
C MET A 111 -4.80 -4.60 26.87
N ASP A 112 -4.82 -5.86 26.51
CA ASP A 112 -5.54 -6.92 27.19
C ASP A 112 -4.72 -8.20 27.33
N GLU A 113 -5.31 -9.27 27.84
CA GLU A 113 -4.61 -10.55 28.06
C GLU A 113 -4.02 -11.15 26.77
N ASN A 114 -4.59 -10.88 25.59
CA ASN A 114 -4.11 -11.40 24.32
C ASN A 114 -3.04 -10.52 23.68
N SER A 115 -3.13 -9.20 23.85
CA SER A 115 -2.26 -8.24 23.20
C SER A 115 -1.03 -7.85 24.02
N LYS A 116 -1.10 -7.92 25.37
CA LYS A 116 -0.06 -7.42 26.28
C LYS A 116 1.33 -8.01 26.02
N ASP A 117 1.40 -9.30 25.70
CA ASP A 117 2.65 -10.04 25.51
C ASP A 117 3.05 -10.20 24.03
N THR A 118 2.18 -9.81 23.09
CA THR A 118 2.40 -10.00 21.65
C THR A 118 2.72 -8.70 20.92
N VAL A 119 2.14 -7.59 21.35
CA VAL A 119 2.36 -6.28 20.71
C VAL A 119 3.71 -5.71 21.13
N TRP A 120 4.42 -5.15 20.16
CA TRP A 120 5.64 -4.38 20.41
C TRP A 120 5.28 -2.97 20.85
N TRP A 121 5.06 -2.83 22.16
CA TRP A 121 4.63 -1.57 22.76
C TRP A 121 5.68 -0.46 22.71
N THR A 122 5.23 0.78 22.57
CA THR A 122 6.10 1.95 22.77
C THR A 122 6.61 1.98 24.22
N SER A 123 7.86 2.36 24.39
CA SER A 123 8.50 2.50 25.71
C SER A 123 9.34 3.77 25.76
N ASP A 124 9.87 4.11 26.93
CA ASP A 124 10.78 5.24 27.06
C ASP A 124 12.11 5.00 26.37
N GLU A 125 12.54 3.76 26.31
CA GLU A 125 13.79 3.36 25.66
C GLU A 125 13.63 3.32 24.13
N TYR A 126 12.49 2.78 23.63
CA TYR A 126 12.25 2.60 22.20
C TYR A 126 10.87 3.11 21.80
N LYS A 127 10.83 4.30 21.21
CA LYS A 127 9.58 4.91 20.73
C LYS A 127 9.09 4.26 19.43
N ASN A 128 7.81 3.91 19.40
CA ASN A 128 7.06 3.51 18.22
C ASN A 128 5.62 3.99 18.34
N ASP A 129 4.76 3.67 17.36
CA ASP A 129 3.38 4.18 17.29
C ASP A 129 2.36 3.22 17.94
N ASN A 130 2.78 2.20 18.69
CA ASN A 130 1.87 1.27 19.36
C ASN A 130 1.61 1.73 20.80
N HIS A 131 0.73 2.73 20.94
CA HIS A 131 0.36 3.26 22.24
C HIS A 131 -0.71 2.37 22.89
N PRO A 132 -0.60 2.04 24.18
CA PRO A 132 -1.59 1.22 24.85
C PRO A 132 -2.86 2.06 25.18
N ALA A 133 -4.03 1.45 24.98
CA ALA A 133 -5.31 1.97 25.49
C ALA A 133 -5.90 0.99 26.52
N SER A 134 -6.59 1.51 27.53
CA SER A 134 -7.33 0.68 28.49
C SER A 134 -8.65 0.16 27.88
N GLN A 135 -9.25 -0.84 28.52
CA GLN A 135 -10.57 -1.35 28.15
C GLN A 135 -11.67 -0.27 28.37
N GLU A 136 -11.52 0.59 29.38
CA GLU A 136 -12.43 1.70 29.63
C GLU A 136 -12.34 2.73 28.51
N ALA A 137 -11.13 3.09 28.05
CA ALA A 137 -10.94 3.99 26.93
C ALA A 137 -11.54 3.40 25.63
N TRP A 138 -11.33 2.11 25.40
CA TRP A 138 -11.95 1.39 24.27
C TRP A 138 -13.48 1.46 24.32
N ALA A 139 -14.08 1.11 25.44
CA ALA A 139 -15.53 1.14 25.61
C ALA A 139 -16.10 2.54 25.35
N ALA A 140 -15.42 3.59 25.87
CA ALA A 140 -15.83 4.99 25.70
C ALA A 140 -15.75 5.43 24.23
N VAL A 141 -14.62 5.21 23.52
CA VAL A 141 -14.49 5.62 22.12
C VAL A 141 -15.43 4.83 21.21
N LYS A 142 -15.64 3.54 21.48
CA LYS A 142 -16.62 2.73 20.74
C LYS A 142 -18.04 3.26 20.92
N ALA A 143 -18.43 3.61 22.14
CA ALA A 143 -19.75 4.19 22.42
C ALA A 143 -19.96 5.55 21.72
N ILE A 144 -18.91 6.39 21.65
CA ILE A 144 -18.95 7.65 20.89
C ILE A 144 -19.19 7.38 19.40
N ALA A 145 -18.44 6.45 18.80
CA ALA A 145 -18.61 6.08 17.39
C ALA A 145 -19.99 5.48 17.11
N GLN A 146 -20.47 4.58 17.95
CA GLN A 146 -21.81 3.98 17.85
C GLN A 146 -22.92 5.03 17.92
N LYS A 147 -22.80 6.00 18.85
CA LYS A 147 -23.74 7.12 18.98
C LYS A 147 -23.72 8.00 17.73
N GLU A 148 -22.53 8.37 17.23
CA GLU A 148 -22.39 9.18 16.02
C GLU A 148 -23.00 8.52 14.80
N LEU A 149 -22.76 7.22 14.62
CA LEU A 149 -23.26 6.44 13.49
C LEU A 149 -24.74 6.03 13.63
N SER A 150 -25.40 6.30 14.76
CA SER A 150 -26.83 6.02 14.96
C SER A 150 -27.73 7.13 14.44
N ASN A 151 -29.00 6.80 14.16
CA ASN A 151 -30.07 7.72 13.75
C ASN A 151 -29.79 8.51 12.47
N LYS A 152 -29.04 7.94 11.53
CA LYS A 152 -28.71 8.58 10.25
C LYS A 152 -28.60 7.56 9.11
N ARG A 153 -28.42 8.08 7.90
CA ARG A 153 -28.05 7.32 6.70
C ARG A 153 -26.58 6.94 6.78
N LEU A 154 -26.25 5.70 6.43
CA LEU A 154 -24.90 5.16 6.49
C LEU A 154 -24.50 4.49 5.18
N TYR A 155 -23.20 4.47 4.91
CA TYR A 155 -22.57 3.68 3.86
C TYR A 155 -21.87 2.49 4.52
N VAL A 156 -22.20 1.29 4.05
CA VAL A 156 -21.57 0.05 4.52
C VAL A 156 -20.92 -0.63 3.33
N VAL A 157 -19.62 -0.84 3.44
CA VAL A 157 -18.84 -1.55 2.41
C VAL A 157 -18.23 -2.80 3.02
N ASP A 158 -18.59 -3.94 2.46
CA ASP A 158 -17.97 -5.22 2.72
C ASP A 158 -16.91 -5.48 1.66
N ALA A 159 -15.68 -5.75 2.08
CA ALA A 159 -14.54 -5.92 1.19
C ALA A 159 -13.51 -6.88 1.79
N PHE A 160 -12.54 -7.29 0.98
CA PHE A 160 -11.45 -8.14 1.45
C PHE A 160 -10.13 -7.37 1.49
N CYS A 161 -9.33 -7.63 2.52
CA CYS A 161 -7.93 -7.28 2.59
C CYS A 161 -7.11 -8.54 2.32
N GLY A 162 -6.42 -8.61 1.16
CA GLY A 162 -5.67 -9.76 0.71
C GLY A 162 -6.28 -10.49 -0.49
N ALA A 163 -5.48 -10.68 -1.54
CA ALA A 163 -5.91 -11.34 -2.77
C ALA A 163 -6.04 -12.86 -2.66
N ASN A 164 -5.33 -13.48 -1.72
CA ASN A 164 -5.40 -14.92 -1.50
C ASN A 164 -6.62 -15.29 -0.64
N LYS A 165 -7.49 -16.14 -1.18
CA LYS A 165 -8.74 -16.53 -0.54
C LYS A 165 -8.55 -17.17 0.85
N ASP A 166 -7.49 -17.94 1.03
CA ASP A 166 -7.25 -18.71 2.26
C ASP A 166 -6.68 -17.86 3.41
N THR A 167 -6.15 -16.68 3.10
CA THR A 167 -5.43 -15.82 4.06
C THR A 167 -5.96 -14.39 4.15
N ARG A 168 -6.92 -14.03 3.29
CA ARG A 168 -7.56 -12.71 3.29
C ARG A 168 -8.38 -12.48 4.55
N MET A 169 -8.58 -11.23 4.89
CA MET A 169 -9.47 -10.78 5.95
C MET A 169 -10.74 -10.19 5.33
N ALA A 170 -11.90 -10.64 5.77
CA ALA A 170 -13.19 -10.07 5.42
C ALA A 170 -13.46 -8.86 6.34
N VAL A 171 -13.62 -7.66 5.79
CA VAL A 171 -13.73 -6.42 6.55
C VAL A 171 -15.04 -5.71 6.21
N ARG A 172 -15.78 -5.33 7.24
CA ARG A 172 -16.96 -4.47 7.13
C ARG A 172 -16.61 -3.06 7.57
N PHE A 173 -16.74 -2.10 6.66
CA PHE A 173 -16.58 -0.68 6.93
C PHE A 173 -17.95 -0.03 7.11
N ILE A 174 -18.15 0.66 8.21
CA ILE A 174 -19.39 1.39 8.53
C ILE A 174 -19.03 2.88 8.60
N MET A 175 -19.58 3.69 7.72
CA MET A 175 -19.19 5.08 7.49
C MET A 175 -20.41 5.97 7.29
N GLU A 176 -20.24 7.27 7.57
CA GLU A 176 -21.27 8.29 7.41
C GLU A 176 -21.05 9.20 6.18
N VAL A 177 -19.94 9.03 5.43
CA VAL A 177 -19.52 9.89 4.33
C VAL A 177 -19.37 9.08 3.04
N ALA A 178 -20.00 9.52 1.95
CA ALA A 178 -20.04 8.81 0.67
C ALA A 178 -18.65 8.59 0.07
N TRP A 179 -17.81 9.63 -0.01
CA TRP A 179 -16.49 9.51 -0.61
C TRP A 179 -15.52 8.64 0.20
N GLN A 180 -15.76 8.45 1.51
CA GLN A 180 -14.99 7.48 2.29
C GLN A 180 -15.35 6.04 1.87
N ALA A 181 -16.62 5.80 1.51
CA ALA A 181 -17.00 4.52 0.90
C ALA A 181 -16.39 4.35 -0.49
N HIS A 182 -16.26 5.43 -1.28
CA HIS A 182 -15.54 5.41 -2.55
C HIS A 182 -14.05 5.07 -2.34
N PHE A 183 -13.39 5.70 -1.37
CA PHE A 183 -12.02 5.37 -1.00
C PHE A 183 -11.85 3.88 -0.65
N VAL A 184 -12.71 3.34 0.20
CA VAL A 184 -12.70 1.91 0.58
C VAL A 184 -12.92 1.02 -0.65
N THR A 185 -13.87 1.37 -1.52
CA THR A 185 -14.16 0.63 -2.76
C THR A 185 -12.95 0.60 -3.70
N ASN A 186 -12.17 1.69 -3.77
CA ASN A 186 -10.92 1.74 -4.53
C ASN A 186 -9.84 0.87 -3.88
N MET A 187 -9.66 1.00 -2.56
CA MET A 187 -8.47 0.48 -1.89
C MET A 187 -8.56 -0.99 -1.50
N PHE A 188 -9.76 -1.52 -1.27
CA PHE A 188 -9.95 -2.91 -0.85
C PHE A 188 -10.49 -3.77 -1.99
N ILE A 189 -10.28 -5.08 -1.88
CA ILE A 189 -10.72 -6.03 -2.90
C ILE A 189 -12.22 -6.21 -2.82
N ARG A 190 -12.89 -5.90 -3.91
CA ARG A 190 -14.36 -6.00 -4.04
C ARG A 190 -14.78 -7.47 -4.12
N PRO A 191 -15.71 -7.93 -3.26
CA PRO A 191 -16.29 -9.26 -3.35
C PRO A 191 -17.11 -9.44 -4.65
N THR A 192 -17.22 -10.69 -5.13
CA THR A 192 -18.22 -11.04 -6.13
C THR A 192 -19.61 -11.06 -5.52
N ALA A 193 -20.66 -11.14 -6.35
CA ALA A 193 -22.04 -11.24 -5.87
C ALA A 193 -22.26 -12.50 -5.01
N GLU A 194 -21.64 -13.61 -5.40
CA GLU A 194 -21.67 -14.87 -4.67
C GLU A 194 -20.98 -14.75 -3.30
N GLU A 195 -19.83 -14.08 -3.25
CA GLU A 195 -19.09 -13.83 -2.01
C GLU A 195 -19.84 -12.88 -1.08
N LEU A 196 -20.53 -11.86 -1.62
CA LEU A 196 -21.38 -10.98 -0.82
C LEU A 196 -22.60 -11.70 -0.22
N ALA A 197 -23.16 -12.70 -0.94
CA ALA A 197 -24.30 -13.47 -0.47
C ALA A 197 -23.97 -14.28 0.81
N GLU A 198 -22.71 -14.64 1.00
CA GLU A 198 -22.22 -15.44 2.12
C GLU A 198 -21.23 -14.64 3.00
N PHE A 199 -21.20 -13.32 2.87
CA PHE A 199 -20.21 -12.47 3.54
C PHE A 199 -20.46 -12.41 5.05
N GLU A 200 -19.48 -12.87 5.80
CA GLU A 200 -19.39 -12.66 7.25
C GLU A 200 -18.06 -11.93 7.53
N PRO A 201 -18.09 -10.77 8.21
CA PRO A 201 -16.87 -10.01 8.47
C PRO A 201 -16.03 -10.64 9.57
N ASP A 202 -14.72 -10.76 9.31
CA ASP A 202 -13.70 -11.07 10.32
C ASP A 202 -13.34 -9.86 11.16
N PHE A 203 -13.51 -8.64 10.60
CA PHE A 203 -13.08 -7.40 11.21
C PHE A 203 -14.09 -6.26 10.91
N ILE A 204 -14.32 -5.39 11.90
CA ILE A 204 -15.28 -4.28 11.78
C ILE A 204 -14.53 -2.95 11.92
N VAL A 205 -14.79 -2.01 11.03
CA VAL A 205 -14.29 -0.63 11.09
C VAL A 205 -15.45 0.33 11.29
N TYR A 206 -15.44 1.06 12.40
CA TYR A 206 -16.36 2.15 12.68
C TYR A 206 -15.66 3.47 12.35
N ASN A 207 -16.07 4.14 11.27
CA ASN A 207 -15.48 5.41 10.85
C ASN A 207 -16.44 6.57 11.12
N ALA A 208 -16.30 7.20 12.28
CA ALA A 208 -17.12 8.30 12.81
C ALA A 208 -16.36 9.63 12.71
N SER A 209 -16.12 10.09 11.47
CA SER A 209 -15.26 11.26 11.18
C SER A 209 -15.74 12.56 11.80
N LYS A 210 -17.05 12.70 12.04
CA LYS A 210 -17.68 13.91 12.59
C LYS A 210 -17.68 13.95 14.11
N ALA A 211 -17.46 12.80 14.78
CA ALA A 211 -17.40 12.73 16.23
C ALA A 211 -16.08 13.28 16.78
N LYS A 212 -16.05 13.54 18.08
CA LYS A 212 -14.87 13.95 18.85
C LYS A 212 -14.85 13.27 20.20
N VAL A 213 -13.64 13.00 20.71
CA VAL A 213 -13.44 12.50 22.07
C VAL A 213 -13.14 13.69 22.98
N GLU A 214 -14.17 14.34 23.50
CA GLU A 214 -14.02 15.58 24.30
C GLU A 214 -13.24 15.35 25.60
N ASN A 215 -13.45 14.19 26.23
CA ASN A 215 -12.78 13.78 27.48
C ASN A 215 -11.51 12.94 27.27
N TYR A 216 -10.81 13.14 26.16
CA TYR A 216 -9.63 12.34 25.77
C TYR A 216 -8.55 12.25 26.85
N LYS A 217 -8.34 13.32 27.64
CA LYS A 217 -7.32 13.34 28.70
C LYS A 217 -7.64 12.35 29.82
N GLU A 218 -8.92 12.24 30.19
CA GLU A 218 -9.38 11.32 31.22
C GLU A 218 -9.26 9.86 30.77
N LEU A 219 -9.34 9.63 29.45
CA LEU A 219 -9.19 8.32 28.83
C LEU A 219 -7.73 7.97 28.51
N GLY A 220 -6.77 8.85 28.82
CA GLY A 220 -5.35 8.63 28.50
C GLY A 220 -5.00 8.72 27.01
N LEU A 221 -5.87 9.38 26.21
CA LEU A 221 -5.65 9.58 24.78
C LEU A 221 -4.90 10.89 24.51
N ASN A 222 -4.34 11.02 23.30
CA ASN A 222 -3.47 12.14 22.94
C ASN A 222 -4.26 13.43 22.60
N SER A 223 -5.42 13.29 21.93
CA SER A 223 -6.22 14.41 21.47
C SER A 223 -7.71 14.04 21.35
N GLU A 224 -8.57 14.97 20.88
CA GLU A 224 -9.96 14.69 20.51
C GLU A 224 -10.11 13.67 19.36
N THR A 225 -9.00 13.36 18.67
CA THR A 225 -8.92 12.37 17.59
C THR A 225 -8.49 11.04 18.16
N ALA A 226 -9.10 9.95 17.70
CA ALA A 226 -8.75 8.61 18.13
C ALA A 226 -8.82 7.61 16.99
N VAL A 227 -7.76 6.82 16.83
CA VAL A 227 -7.68 5.66 15.94
C VAL A 227 -7.31 4.47 16.82
N VAL A 228 -8.31 3.73 17.27
CA VAL A 228 -8.14 2.70 18.30
C VAL A 228 -8.46 1.32 17.73
N PHE A 229 -7.54 0.37 17.95
CA PHE A 229 -7.68 -1.02 17.55
C PHE A 229 -7.92 -1.90 18.77
N ASN A 230 -8.92 -2.77 18.68
CA ASN A 230 -9.07 -3.89 19.58
C ASN A 230 -8.79 -5.18 18.81
N ILE A 231 -7.60 -5.74 19.02
CA ILE A 231 -7.13 -6.94 18.33
C ILE A 231 -7.97 -8.16 18.72
N THR A 232 -8.39 -8.24 19.98
CA THR A 232 -9.16 -9.37 20.52
C THR A 232 -10.57 -9.41 19.96
N SER A 233 -11.29 -8.25 19.95
CA SER A 233 -12.63 -8.17 19.37
C SER A 233 -12.62 -7.99 17.85
N ARG A 234 -11.45 -7.78 17.25
CA ARG A 234 -11.25 -7.51 15.81
C ARG A 234 -12.05 -6.32 15.32
N GLU A 235 -11.79 -5.19 15.95
CA GLU A 235 -12.50 -3.94 15.66
C GLU A 235 -11.53 -2.75 15.61
N GLN A 236 -11.83 -1.78 14.76
CA GLN A 236 -11.19 -0.46 14.72
C GLN A 236 -12.24 0.62 14.86
N VAL A 237 -11.95 1.62 15.67
CA VAL A 237 -12.73 2.87 15.78
C VAL A 237 -11.87 4.02 15.31
N ILE A 238 -12.42 4.86 14.41
CA ILE A 238 -11.81 6.09 13.88
C ILE A 238 -12.72 7.26 14.21
N ILE A 239 -12.19 8.26 14.92
CA ILE A 239 -12.93 9.45 15.35
C ILE A 239 -12.15 10.71 14.97
N ASN A 240 -12.86 11.76 14.52
CA ASN A 240 -12.37 13.14 14.28
C ASN A 240 -11.29 13.25 13.21
N THR A 241 -11.14 12.27 12.32
CA THR A 241 -10.31 12.40 11.12
C THR A 241 -11.09 11.95 9.90
N TRP A 242 -10.95 12.73 8.82
CA TRP A 242 -11.59 12.42 7.54
C TRP A 242 -10.67 11.69 6.59
N TYR A 243 -9.37 11.62 6.92
CA TYR A 243 -8.35 11.03 6.05
C TYR A 243 -8.58 9.53 5.82
N GLY A 244 -8.88 9.17 4.57
CA GLY A 244 -9.18 7.78 4.17
C GLY A 244 -8.07 6.78 4.48
N GLY A 245 -6.82 7.26 4.46
CA GLY A 245 -5.65 6.45 4.76
C GLY A 245 -5.60 5.82 6.16
N GLU A 246 -6.42 6.28 7.14
CA GLU A 246 -6.54 5.61 8.44
C GLU A 246 -7.22 4.25 8.33
N MET A 247 -8.25 4.11 7.48
CA MET A 247 -8.88 2.80 7.20
C MET A 247 -7.91 1.86 6.46
N LYS A 248 -7.23 2.38 5.42
CA LYS A 248 -6.27 1.60 4.63
C LYS A 248 -5.13 1.06 5.48
N LYS A 249 -4.40 1.97 6.13
CA LYS A 249 -3.22 1.62 6.93
C LYS A 249 -3.58 0.91 8.24
N GLY A 250 -4.78 1.13 8.75
CA GLY A 250 -5.32 0.36 9.86
C GLY A 250 -5.43 -1.12 9.53
N MET A 251 -6.00 -1.45 8.38
CA MET A 251 -6.12 -2.85 7.96
C MET A 251 -4.75 -3.45 7.63
N PHE A 252 -3.84 -2.68 7.03
CA PHE A 252 -2.46 -3.12 6.85
C PHE A 252 -1.78 -3.46 8.18
N SER A 253 -1.94 -2.63 9.20
CA SER A 253 -1.47 -2.89 10.56
C SER A 253 -2.05 -4.20 11.12
N MET A 254 -3.32 -4.46 10.89
CA MET A 254 -3.96 -5.71 11.36
C MET A 254 -3.46 -6.93 10.57
N MET A 255 -3.22 -6.81 9.27
CA MET A 255 -2.57 -7.87 8.49
C MET A 255 -1.15 -8.12 8.99
N ASN A 256 -0.40 -7.07 9.37
CA ASN A 256 0.92 -7.16 10.00
C ASN A 256 0.89 -7.81 11.38
N TYR A 257 -0.24 -7.77 12.09
CA TYR A 257 -0.39 -8.51 13.35
C TYR A 257 -0.72 -9.99 13.10
N TYR A 258 -1.79 -10.27 12.34
CA TYR A 258 -2.32 -11.63 12.25
C TYR A 258 -1.50 -12.55 11.33
N ASN A 259 -0.97 -12.05 10.22
CA ASN A 259 -0.32 -12.87 9.20
C ASN A 259 1.02 -13.47 9.64
N PRO A 260 1.95 -12.72 10.28
CA PRO A 260 3.21 -13.32 10.75
C PRO A 260 3.00 -14.39 11.81
N LEU A 261 1.93 -14.29 12.62
CA LEU A 261 1.56 -15.32 13.60
C LEU A 261 1.08 -16.63 12.93
N LYS A 262 0.67 -16.56 11.67
CA LYS A 262 0.27 -17.71 10.82
C LYS A 262 1.42 -18.18 9.89
N GLY A 263 2.62 -17.64 10.03
CA GLY A 263 3.77 -17.97 9.17
C GLY A 263 3.68 -17.36 7.76
N ILE A 264 2.96 -16.25 7.60
CA ILE A 264 2.85 -15.49 6.35
C ILE A 264 3.68 -14.23 6.49
N ALA A 265 4.64 -14.00 5.59
CA ALA A 265 5.39 -12.75 5.59
C ALA A 265 4.46 -11.60 5.17
N SER A 266 4.37 -10.57 6.00
CA SER A 266 3.59 -9.35 5.75
C SER A 266 4.55 -8.19 5.50
N MET A 267 4.36 -7.45 4.40
CA MET A 267 5.42 -6.64 3.82
C MET A 267 4.91 -5.28 3.32
N HIS A 268 5.57 -4.21 3.74
CA HIS A 268 5.43 -2.88 3.15
C HIS A 268 6.38 -2.77 1.96
N CYS A 269 5.95 -3.22 0.80
CA CYS A 269 6.76 -3.30 -0.41
C CYS A 269 5.89 -3.18 -1.66
N SER A 270 6.50 -2.77 -2.78
CA SER A 270 5.93 -3.01 -4.11
C SER A 270 6.31 -4.41 -4.61
N ALA A 271 5.51 -4.98 -5.48
CA ALA A 271 5.79 -6.26 -6.11
C ALA A 271 5.42 -6.27 -7.60
N ASN A 272 6.26 -6.89 -8.39
CA ASN A 272 6.00 -7.13 -9.82
C ASN A 272 6.44 -8.53 -10.24
N THR A 273 5.99 -8.95 -11.41
CA THR A 273 6.41 -10.22 -12.02
C THR A 273 6.80 -10.00 -13.47
N ASN A 274 7.58 -10.95 -14.05
CA ASN A 274 7.87 -10.93 -15.48
C ASN A 274 6.59 -11.12 -16.31
N MET A 275 6.67 -10.92 -17.62
CA MET A 275 5.50 -10.96 -18.51
C MET A 275 4.81 -12.32 -18.51
N ASP A 276 5.56 -13.42 -18.27
CA ASP A 276 5.05 -14.80 -18.22
C ASP A 276 4.53 -15.19 -16.82
N GLU A 277 4.60 -14.28 -15.84
CA GLU A 277 4.16 -14.51 -14.46
C GLU A 277 4.84 -15.70 -13.76
N THR A 278 6.13 -15.91 -14.04
CA THR A 278 6.92 -17.02 -13.49
C THR A 278 7.99 -16.58 -12.49
N SER A 279 8.29 -15.27 -12.39
CA SER A 279 9.35 -14.72 -11.55
C SER A 279 8.93 -13.39 -10.92
N THR A 280 8.67 -13.42 -9.63
CA THR A 280 8.30 -12.24 -8.83
C THR A 280 9.53 -11.58 -8.22
N ALA A 281 9.54 -10.25 -8.21
CA ALA A 281 10.45 -9.41 -7.46
C ALA A 281 9.68 -8.51 -6.49
N ILE A 282 10.21 -8.31 -5.29
CA ILE A 282 9.66 -7.42 -4.28
C ILE A 282 10.66 -6.30 -3.95
N PHE A 283 10.12 -5.08 -3.79
CA PHE A 283 10.90 -3.87 -3.59
C PHE A 283 10.47 -3.19 -2.30
N PHE A 284 11.34 -3.21 -1.30
CA PHE A 284 11.17 -2.43 -0.09
C PHE A 284 11.85 -1.07 -0.26
N GLY A 285 11.33 -0.06 0.41
CA GLY A 285 11.95 1.26 0.39
C GLY A 285 11.04 2.31 1.01
N LEU A 286 11.64 3.32 1.62
CA LEU A 286 10.94 4.47 2.17
C LEU A 286 10.61 5.49 1.07
N SER A 287 9.85 6.54 1.41
CA SER A 287 9.55 7.63 0.49
C SER A 287 10.83 8.23 -0.12
N GLY A 288 10.82 8.47 -1.43
CA GLY A 288 11.96 9.07 -2.14
C GLY A 288 13.07 8.09 -2.59
N THR A 289 12.99 6.81 -2.23
CA THR A 289 13.97 5.80 -2.67
C THR A 289 13.72 5.26 -4.07
N GLY A 290 12.58 5.60 -4.70
CA GLY A 290 12.22 5.15 -6.04
C GLY A 290 11.42 3.85 -6.09
N LYS A 291 10.81 3.40 -4.98
CA LYS A 291 10.03 2.16 -4.89
C LYS A 291 9.01 2.04 -6.04
N THR A 292 8.11 3.00 -6.19
CA THR A 292 7.09 3.00 -7.24
C THR A 292 7.71 3.05 -8.64
N THR A 293 8.65 3.98 -8.87
CA THR A 293 9.31 4.18 -10.18
C THR A 293 10.08 2.95 -10.67
N LEU A 294 10.71 2.20 -9.75
CA LEU A 294 11.51 1.03 -10.10
C LEU A 294 10.69 -0.27 -10.20
N SER A 295 9.57 -0.34 -9.47
CA SER A 295 8.65 -1.49 -9.56
C SER A 295 7.69 -1.41 -10.74
N THR A 296 7.36 -0.21 -11.23
CA THR A 296 6.59 0.01 -12.47
C THR A 296 7.53 0.03 -13.67
N ASP A 297 7.88 -1.16 -14.17
CA ASP A 297 8.73 -1.35 -15.34
C ASP A 297 7.87 -1.77 -16.53
N PRO A 298 8.01 -1.14 -17.71
CA PRO A 298 7.26 -1.52 -18.91
C PRO A 298 7.51 -2.97 -19.37
N LYS A 299 8.60 -3.60 -18.93
CA LYS A 299 8.94 -5.00 -19.22
C LYS A 299 8.30 -5.99 -18.22
N ARG A 300 7.57 -5.51 -17.21
CA ARG A 300 7.03 -6.34 -16.14
C ARG A 300 5.55 -6.03 -15.88
N LYS A 301 4.88 -6.90 -15.16
CA LYS A 301 3.49 -6.69 -14.70
C LYS A 301 3.50 -6.35 -13.22
N LEU A 302 2.85 -5.27 -12.83
CA LEU A 302 2.67 -4.88 -11.44
C LEU A 302 1.73 -5.88 -10.74
N ILE A 303 2.10 -6.34 -9.54
CA ILE A 303 1.22 -7.06 -8.62
C ILE A 303 0.54 -6.04 -7.69
N GLY A 304 1.30 -5.12 -7.14
CA GLY A 304 0.84 -4.01 -6.32
C GLY A 304 1.98 -3.07 -5.96
N ASP A 305 1.65 -1.86 -5.50
CA ASP A 305 2.61 -0.79 -5.30
C ASP A 305 3.04 -0.58 -3.83
N ASP A 306 2.31 -1.17 -2.83
CA ASP A 306 2.53 -0.78 -1.43
C ASP A 306 2.46 -1.91 -0.38
N GLU A 307 1.45 -2.80 -0.40
CA GLU A 307 1.16 -3.73 0.69
C GLU A 307 0.96 -5.17 0.19
N HIS A 308 1.80 -6.09 0.67
CA HIS A 308 1.78 -7.48 0.20
C HIS A 308 1.92 -8.49 1.33
N GLY A 309 1.35 -9.67 1.08
CA GLY A 309 1.65 -10.90 1.81
C GLY A 309 2.46 -11.87 0.96
N TRP A 310 3.21 -12.74 1.62
CA TRP A 310 3.89 -13.86 0.98
C TRP A 310 3.64 -15.14 1.77
N ASP A 311 2.81 -16.00 1.24
CA ASP A 311 2.50 -17.32 1.80
C ASP A 311 3.17 -18.45 0.99
N ASP A 312 2.71 -19.66 1.16
CA ASP A 312 3.26 -20.82 0.45
C ASP A 312 2.85 -20.88 -1.03
N ASN A 313 1.82 -20.13 -1.44
CA ASN A 313 1.35 -20.03 -2.82
C ASN A 313 2.04 -18.91 -3.60
N GLY A 314 2.71 -17.98 -2.91
CA GLY A 314 3.43 -16.88 -3.55
C GLY A 314 3.15 -15.52 -2.92
N VAL A 315 3.47 -14.46 -3.66
CA VAL A 315 3.29 -13.07 -3.27
C VAL A 315 1.92 -12.58 -3.72
N PHE A 316 1.15 -11.97 -2.82
CA PHE A 316 -0.19 -11.48 -3.13
C PHE A 316 -0.40 -10.07 -2.57
N ASN A 317 -1.14 -9.26 -3.32
CA ASN A 317 -1.50 -7.91 -2.92
C ASN A 317 -2.57 -7.93 -1.83
N TYR A 318 -2.47 -7.03 -0.84
CA TYR A 318 -3.54 -6.81 0.14
C TYR A 318 -4.65 -5.93 -0.39
N GLU A 319 -4.37 -5.14 -1.42
CA GLU A 319 -5.20 -4.05 -1.90
C GLU A 319 -5.94 -4.40 -3.19
N GLY A 320 -7.07 -3.72 -3.42
CA GLY A 320 -7.84 -3.75 -4.68
C GLY A 320 -7.54 -2.58 -5.60
N GLY A 321 -6.70 -1.65 -5.19
CA GLY A 321 -6.33 -0.45 -5.93
C GLY A 321 -4.98 0.10 -5.53
N CYS A 322 -4.69 1.32 -5.98
CA CYS A 322 -3.45 2.03 -5.69
C CYS A 322 -3.74 3.38 -5.03
N TYR A 323 -2.82 3.84 -4.17
CA TYR A 323 -2.92 5.10 -3.46
C TYR A 323 -1.64 5.93 -3.62
N ALA A 324 -1.61 6.72 -4.67
CA ALA A 324 -0.42 7.44 -5.09
C ALA A 324 -0.39 8.89 -4.56
N LYS A 325 0.81 9.42 -4.34
CA LYS A 325 1.05 10.84 -4.09
C LYS A 325 1.05 11.58 -5.43
N VAL A 326 0.35 12.74 -5.50
CA VAL A 326 0.18 13.48 -6.78
C VAL A 326 0.70 14.92 -6.72
N ILE A 327 1.39 15.31 -5.65
CA ILE A 327 2.07 16.61 -5.63
C ILE A 327 3.16 16.65 -6.70
N ASN A 328 3.15 17.71 -7.52
CA ASN A 328 4.02 17.89 -8.69
C ASN A 328 3.93 16.73 -9.70
N LEU A 329 2.78 16.05 -9.78
CA LEU A 329 2.57 14.96 -10.74
C LEU A 329 2.76 15.49 -12.18
N ASP A 330 3.63 14.82 -12.91
CA ASP A 330 3.92 15.14 -14.31
C ASP A 330 3.59 13.95 -15.22
N LYS A 331 2.89 14.25 -16.32
CA LYS A 331 2.39 13.23 -17.25
C LYS A 331 3.50 12.44 -17.95
N GLU A 332 4.65 13.06 -18.19
CA GLU A 332 5.74 12.44 -18.95
C GLU A 332 6.59 11.56 -18.03
N SER A 333 6.79 11.99 -16.79
CA SER A 333 7.58 11.25 -15.81
C SER A 333 6.81 10.12 -15.11
N GLU A 334 5.49 10.27 -14.91
CA GLU A 334 4.63 9.30 -14.21
C GLU A 334 3.34 9.02 -15.00
N PRO A 335 3.44 8.52 -16.24
CA PRO A 335 2.31 8.36 -17.16
C PRO A 335 1.23 7.40 -16.64
N ASP A 336 1.61 6.35 -15.90
CA ASP A 336 0.67 5.36 -15.37
C ASP A 336 -0.22 5.97 -14.28
N ILE A 337 0.34 6.74 -13.35
CA ILE A 337 -0.42 7.43 -12.31
C ILE A 337 -1.31 8.49 -12.93
N TYR A 338 -0.76 9.32 -13.83
CA TYR A 338 -1.53 10.37 -14.51
C TYR A 338 -2.70 9.78 -15.32
N GLY A 339 -2.46 8.70 -16.06
CA GLY A 339 -3.47 8.00 -16.85
C GLY A 339 -4.54 7.27 -16.02
N ALA A 340 -4.24 6.99 -14.75
CA ALA A 340 -5.18 6.40 -13.81
C ALA A 340 -6.15 7.43 -13.20
N ILE A 341 -5.87 8.74 -13.30
CA ILE A 341 -6.76 9.81 -12.83
C ILE A 341 -7.87 10.03 -13.85
N LYS A 342 -8.96 9.33 -13.68
CA LYS A 342 -10.16 9.36 -14.54
C LYS A 342 -11.39 9.01 -13.71
N ARG A 343 -12.55 8.86 -14.32
CA ARG A 343 -13.78 8.40 -13.64
C ARG A 343 -13.46 7.20 -12.73
N ASN A 344 -14.04 7.17 -11.53
CA ASN A 344 -13.81 6.21 -10.46
C ASN A 344 -12.46 6.36 -9.72
N ALA A 345 -11.62 7.33 -10.06
CA ALA A 345 -10.53 7.75 -9.19
C ALA A 345 -11.01 8.84 -8.22
N LEU A 346 -10.43 8.86 -7.02
CA LEU A 346 -10.72 9.84 -5.98
C LEU A 346 -9.45 10.59 -5.62
N LEU A 347 -9.45 11.90 -5.86
CA LEU A 347 -8.39 12.83 -5.46
C LEU A 347 -8.65 13.32 -4.03
N GLU A 348 -7.59 13.49 -3.24
CA GLU A 348 -7.67 14.02 -1.88
C GLU A 348 -6.75 15.23 -1.73
N ASN A 349 -7.32 16.35 -1.26
CA ASN A 349 -6.62 17.60 -0.95
C ASN A 349 -5.87 18.25 -2.12
N VAL A 350 -6.29 17.95 -3.34
CA VAL A 350 -5.75 18.56 -4.56
C VAL A 350 -6.48 19.87 -4.84
N THR A 351 -5.79 20.88 -5.30
CA THR A 351 -6.42 22.12 -5.73
C THR A 351 -7.08 21.93 -7.09
N VAL A 352 -8.40 22.11 -7.12
CA VAL A 352 -9.21 22.04 -8.33
C VAL A 352 -9.98 23.36 -8.48
N ALA A 353 -9.79 24.05 -9.59
CA ALA A 353 -10.47 25.29 -9.88
C ALA A 353 -11.98 25.09 -10.15
N ALA A 354 -12.77 26.17 -10.17
CA ALA A 354 -14.21 26.09 -10.39
C ALA A 354 -14.62 25.49 -11.75
N ASP A 355 -13.74 25.59 -12.76
CA ASP A 355 -13.90 24.98 -14.07
C ASP A 355 -13.43 23.52 -14.15
N GLY A 356 -12.97 22.95 -13.02
CA GLY A 356 -12.49 21.58 -12.91
C GLY A 356 -10.99 21.40 -13.17
N LYS A 357 -10.26 22.45 -13.51
CA LYS A 357 -8.82 22.39 -13.80
C LYS A 357 -8.03 22.05 -12.55
N ILE A 358 -7.10 21.09 -12.69
CA ILE A 358 -6.28 20.57 -11.59
C ILE A 358 -4.95 21.33 -11.53
N ASP A 359 -4.54 21.73 -10.33
CA ASP A 359 -3.18 22.21 -10.05
C ASP A 359 -2.46 21.22 -9.11
N PHE A 360 -1.64 20.35 -9.71
CA PHE A 360 -0.82 19.40 -8.95
C PHE A 360 0.40 20.04 -8.25
N ALA A 361 0.76 21.28 -8.60
CA ALA A 361 1.90 21.96 -7.99
C ALA A 361 1.53 22.74 -6.73
N ASP A 362 0.23 23.01 -6.52
CA ASP A 362 -0.23 23.77 -5.36
C ASP A 362 -0.05 22.97 -4.06
N LYS A 363 0.63 23.60 -3.10
CA LYS A 363 0.93 23.08 -1.78
C LYS A 363 0.19 23.82 -0.67
N SER A 364 -0.72 24.70 -1.00
CA SER A 364 -1.42 25.56 -0.05
C SER A 364 -2.21 24.79 0.99
N VAL A 365 -2.78 23.64 0.62
CA VAL A 365 -3.47 22.72 1.52
C VAL A 365 -2.48 21.79 2.19
N THR A 366 -1.69 21.07 1.40
CA THR A 366 -0.72 20.09 1.89
C THR A 366 0.24 19.66 0.77
N GLU A 367 1.44 19.19 1.14
CA GLU A 367 2.31 18.44 0.22
C GLU A 367 1.92 16.95 0.09
N ASN A 368 0.93 16.50 0.85
CA ASN A 368 0.45 15.11 0.86
C ASN A 368 -0.85 14.95 0.05
N THR A 369 -0.91 15.60 -1.12
CA THR A 369 -2.01 15.39 -2.07
C THR A 369 -1.98 13.95 -2.58
N ARG A 370 -3.16 13.33 -2.71
CA ARG A 370 -3.27 11.90 -3.03
C ARG A 370 -4.31 11.64 -4.12
N VAL A 371 -4.19 10.46 -4.73
CA VAL A 371 -5.25 9.84 -5.54
C VAL A 371 -5.36 8.36 -5.17
N SER A 372 -6.58 7.89 -4.95
CA SER A 372 -6.91 6.46 -4.95
C SER A 372 -7.63 6.09 -6.24
N TYR A 373 -7.32 4.92 -6.78
CA TYR A 373 -7.96 4.39 -7.97
C TYR A 373 -7.95 2.87 -7.98
N PRO A 374 -8.95 2.23 -8.62
CA PRO A 374 -8.98 0.78 -8.75
C PRO A 374 -7.78 0.30 -9.58
N ILE A 375 -7.22 -0.85 -9.21
CA ILE A 375 -5.98 -1.37 -9.83
C ILE A 375 -6.12 -1.61 -11.33
N GLU A 376 -7.34 -1.80 -11.80
CA GLU A 376 -7.67 -1.97 -13.22
C GLU A 376 -7.43 -0.73 -14.08
N HIS A 377 -7.19 0.44 -13.45
CA HIS A 377 -6.79 1.65 -14.18
C HIS A 377 -5.35 1.56 -14.72
N ILE A 378 -4.52 0.67 -14.18
CA ILE A 378 -3.17 0.38 -14.67
C ILE A 378 -3.25 -0.66 -15.79
N GLU A 379 -2.64 -0.37 -16.94
CA GLU A 379 -2.69 -1.27 -18.11
C GLU A 379 -1.91 -2.56 -17.89
N LYS A 380 -0.69 -2.44 -17.37
CA LYS A 380 0.23 -3.56 -17.12
C LYS A 380 0.13 -4.04 -15.68
N ILE A 381 -0.96 -4.67 -15.35
CA ILE A 381 -1.23 -5.29 -14.06
C ILE A 381 -1.43 -6.80 -14.22
N VAL A 382 -1.07 -7.58 -13.20
CA VAL A 382 -1.48 -8.98 -13.11
C VAL A 382 -2.99 -9.01 -12.91
N LYS A 383 -3.72 -9.21 -14.01
CA LYS A 383 -5.18 -9.18 -13.99
C LYS A 383 -5.72 -10.47 -13.39
N LYS A 384 -6.32 -10.34 -12.23
CA LYS A 384 -7.15 -11.36 -11.59
C LYS A 384 -8.57 -10.82 -11.45
N VAL A 385 -9.52 -11.69 -11.20
CA VAL A 385 -10.93 -11.30 -11.06
C VAL A 385 -11.11 -10.39 -9.85
N ASN A 386 -11.89 -9.31 -10.00
CA ASN A 386 -12.26 -8.36 -8.93
C ASN A 386 -11.08 -7.69 -8.21
N GLY A 387 -10.07 -7.27 -8.95
CA GLY A 387 -8.91 -6.55 -8.39
C GLY A 387 -7.94 -7.42 -7.61
N ARG A 388 -8.06 -8.75 -7.68
CA ARG A 388 -7.15 -9.69 -7.01
C ARG A 388 -5.89 -9.85 -7.80
N SER A 389 -4.76 -9.50 -7.20
CA SER A 389 -3.46 -9.53 -7.83
C SER A 389 -2.48 -10.36 -7.02
N ALA A 390 -1.87 -11.37 -7.65
CA ALA A 390 -0.90 -12.27 -7.05
C ALA A 390 0.09 -12.80 -8.09
N GLY A 391 1.27 -13.21 -7.64
CA GLY A 391 2.32 -13.83 -8.43
C GLY A 391 2.95 -15.02 -7.71
N PRO A 392 3.86 -15.76 -8.35
CA PRO A 392 4.59 -16.85 -7.71
C PRO A 392 5.48 -16.33 -6.57
N ALA A 393 6.08 -17.24 -5.82
CA ALA A 393 7.07 -16.92 -4.79
C ALA A 393 8.18 -16.03 -5.35
N ALA A 394 8.60 -15.01 -4.58
CA ALA A 394 9.63 -14.10 -5.02
C ALA A 394 10.97 -14.82 -5.25
N LYS A 395 11.69 -14.37 -6.27
CA LYS A 395 13.07 -14.78 -6.58
C LYS A 395 14.08 -13.70 -6.22
N ASN A 396 13.64 -12.45 -6.20
CA ASN A 396 14.48 -11.30 -5.89
C ASN A 396 13.81 -10.42 -4.83
N VAL A 397 14.55 -10.11 -3.78
CA VAL A 397 14.17 -9.20 -2.70
C VAL A 397 15.11 -8.00 -2.76
N ILE A 398 14.57 -6.81 -2.99
CA ILE A 398 15.35 -5.61 -3.24
C ILE A 398 15.04 -4.58 -2.16
N PHE A 399 16.04 -4.21 -1.37
CA PHE A 399 15.98 -3.13 -0.40
C PHE A 399 16.51 -1.86 -1.06
N LEU A 400 15.62 -0.89 -1.31
CA LEU A 400 15.98 0.41 -1.85
C LEU A 400 16.36 1.36 -0.72
N SER A 401 17.53 1.95 -0.84
CA SER A 401 18.04 3.00 0.05
C SER A 401 18.43 4.22 -0.76
N ALA A 402 18.26 5.41 -0.23
CA ALA A 402 18.83 6.62 -0.80
C ALA A 402 19.86 7.16 0.19
N ASP A 403 21.11 6.72 0.04
CA ASP A 403 22.23 7.22 0.85
C ASP A 403 22.65 8.61 0.37
N ALA A 404 22.58 9.60 1.24
CA ALA A 404 23.00 10.97 0.95
C ALA A 404 24.46 11.26 1.32
N PHE A 405 25.17 10.26 1.89
CA PHE A 405 26.55 10.41 2.39
C PHE A 405 27.58 9.93 1.37
N GLY A 406 27.15 9.19 0.33
CA GLY A 406 28.02 8.64 -0.69
C GLY A 406 28.81 7.41 -0.24
N VAL A 407 28.36 6.71 0.78
CA VAL A 407 29.06 5.59 1.42
C VAL A 407 28.65 4.25 0.84
N LEU A 408 27.34 4.02 0.69
CA LEU A 408 26.81 2.73 0.26
C LEU A 408 27.07 2.45 -1.21
N PRO A 409 27.48 1.22 -1.58
CA PRO A 409 27.59 0.82 -2.96
C PRO A 409 26.25 0.95 -3.69
N PRO A 410 26.25 1.18 -5.02
CA PRO A 410 25.03 1.14 -5.83
C PRO A 410 24.25 -0.16 -5.71
N VAL A 411 24.96 -1.28 -5.51
CA VAL A 411 24.33 -2.57 -5.23
C VAL A 411 25.23 -3.43 -4.33
N SER A 412 24.59 -4.15 -3.40
CA SER A 412 25.24 -5.14 -2.55
C SER A 412 24.42 -6.44 -2.56
N ILE A 413 25.09 -7.59 -2.65
CA ILE A 413 24.48 -8.91 -2.49
C ILE A 413 24.51 -9.25 -1.01
N LEU A 414 23.37 -9.60 -0.41
CA LEU A 414 23.26 -9.82 1.02
C LEU A 414 23.23 -11.31 1.39
N SER A 415 23.95 -11.69 2.45
CA SER A 415 23.76 -12.99 3.10
C SER A 415 22.38 -13.06 3.78
N PRO A 416 21.89 -14.25 4.17
CA PRO A 416 20.63 -14.37 4.93
C PRO A 416 20.64 -13.55 6.23
N GLU A 417 21.76 -13.52 6.97
CA GLU A 417 21.91 -12.77 8.21
C GLU A 417 21.96 -11.26 7.94
N GLN A 418 22.72 -10.84 6.91
CA GLN A 418 22.73 -9.44 6.46
C GLN A 418 21.33 -9.02 5.96
N THR A 419 20.59 -9.89 5.29
CA THR A 419 19.22 -9.61 4.87
C THR A 419 18.36 -9.25 6.10
N LYS A 420 18.38 -10.04 7.16
CA LYS A 420 17.67 -9.75 8.40
C LYS A 420 18.12 -8.44 9.03
N TYR A 421 19.43 -8.22 9.15
CA TYR A 421 20.01 -7.03 9.78
C TYR A 421 19.61 -5.74 9.05
N TYR A 422 19.78 -5.69 7.72
CA TYR A 422 19.49 -4.49 6.94
C TYR A 422 17.99 -4.30 6.69
N PHE A 423 17.20 -5.36 6.69
CA PHE A 423 15.74 -5.28 6.73
C PHE A 423 15.23 -4.65 8.04
N LEU A 424 15.75 -5.11 9.18
CA LEU A 424 15.45 -4.52 10.49
C LEU A 424 15.90 -3.05 10.58
N SER A 425 17.00 -2.69 9.95
CA SER A 425 17.48 -1.32 9.93
C SER A 425 16.60 -0.40 9.09
N GLY A 426 16.20 -0.81 7.88
CA GLY A 426 15.32 -0.04 7.00
C GLY A 426 15.86 1.37 6.72
N PHE A 427 17.12 1.46 6.26
CA PHE A 427 17.86 2.72 6.16
C PHE A 427 17.51 3.50 4.89
N THR A 428 17.39 4.81 5.05
CA THR A 428 17.50 5.82 3.99
C THR A 428 17.99 7.14 4.57
N ALA A 429 18.33 8.11 3.72
CA ALA A 429 18.58 9.48 4.17
C ALA A 429 17.43 10.39 3.71
N LYS A 430 16.91 11.22 4.62
CA LYS A 430 16.04 12.34 4.28
C LYS A 430 16.91 13.48 3.77
N LEU A 431 16.54 14.03 2.64
CA LEU A 431 17.26 15.14 2.03
C LEU A 431 16.83 16.49 2.60
N ALA A 432 17.73 17.46 2.57
CA ALA A 432 17.41 18.86 2.85
C ALA A 432 16.24 19.31 1.95
N GLY A 433 15.22 19.94 2.55
CA GLY A 433 14.06 20.47 1.83
C GLY A 433 13.00 19.43 1.41
N THR A 434 13.18 18.13 1.70
CA THR A 434 12.17 17.08 1.38
C THR A 434 11.07 16.97 2.42
N GLU A 435 11.32 17.41 3.65
CA GLU A 435 10.35 17.52 4.74
C GLU A 435 10.57 18.82 5.51
N ARG A 436 9.50 19.35 6.11
CA ARG A 436 9.57 20.58 6.89
C ARG A 436 10.54 20.42 8.07
N GLY A 437 11.57 21.29 8.12
CA GLY A 437 12.58 21.28 9.19
C GLY A 437 13.83 20.45 8.90
N ILE A 438 13.92 19.79 7.74
CA ILE A 438 15.12 19.08 7.30
C ILE A 438 16.00 20.05 6.50
N THR A 439 17.06 20.55 7.10
CA THR A 439 18.02 21.49 6.47
C THR A 439 19.29 20.81 5.97
N GLU A 440 19.59 19.61 6.45
CA GLU A 440 20.75 18.78 6.07
C GLU A 440 20.33 17.32 5.87
N PRO A 441 21.09 16.53 5.08
CA PRO A 441 20.83 15.11 4.94
C PRO A 441 20.84 14.42 6.29
N THR A 442 19.71 13.78 6.65
CA THR A 442 19.53 13.12 7.94
C THR A 442 19.27 11.64 7.75
N PRO A 443 20.10 10.75 8.37
CA PRO A 443 19.85 9.32 8.31
C PRO A 443 18.54 8.98 9.01
N THR A 444 17.75 8.14 8.36
CA THR A 444 16.45 7.68 8.86
C THR A 444 16.44 6.15 8.86
N PHE A 445 16.02 5.59 9.98
CA PHE A 445 15.87 4.15 10.14
C PHE A 445 14.40 3.84 10.44
N SER A 446 13.81 2.95 9.66
CA SER A 446 12.42 2.50 9.83
C SER A 446 12.39 0.98 9.75
N ALA A 447 12.17 0.32 10.87
CA ALA A 447 12.14 -1.15 10.95
C ALA A 447 11.32 -1.76 9.81
N CYS A 448 11.91 -2.72 9.11
CA CYS A 448 11.28 -3.44 7.99
C CYS A 448 10.69 -2.51 6.91
N PHE A 449 11.25 -1.29 6.76
CA PHE A 449 10.76 -0.22 5.87
C PHE A 449 9.31 0.22 6.13
N GLY A 450 8.75 -0.09 7.31
CA GLY A 450 7.35 0.19 7.64
C GLY A 450 7.07 0.24 9.15
N GLN A 451 7.99 0.75 9.97
CA GLN A 451 7.91 0.72 11.44
C GLN A 451 6.56 1.18 11.99
N ALA A 452 5.95 2.20 11.39
CA ALA A 452 4.65 2.75 11.83
C ALA A 452 3.48 1.76 11.76
N PHE A 453 3.66 0.63 11.06
CA PHE A 453 2.62 -0.38 10.80
C PHE A 453 2.93 -1.74 11.43
N LEU A 454 3.99 -1.83 12.24
CA LEU A 454 4.42 -3.09 12.85
C LEU A 454 3.85 -3.18 14.26
N GLU A 455 2.97 -4.12 14.49
CA GLU A 455 2.41 -4.41 15.81
C GLU A 455 3.22 -5.45 16.60
N LEU A 456 3.87 -6.39 15.90
CA LEU A 456 4.77 -7.38 16.51
C LEU A 456 6.20 -6.86 16.57
N HIS A 457 7.04 -7.49 17.38
CA HIS A 457 8.47 -7.16 17.40
C HIS A 457 9.09 -7.33 16.00
N PRO A 458 9.88 -6.38 15.49
CA PRO A 458 10.39 -6.38 14.12
C PRO A 458 11.14 -7.64 13.69
N THR A 459 11.81 -8.34 14.62
CA THR A 459 12.50 -9.61 14.33
C THR A 459 11.56 -10.67 13.79
N LYS A 460 10.26 -10.66 14.18
CA LYS A 460 9.26 -11.60 13.66
C LYS A 460 9.06 -11.46 12.16
N TYR A 461 9.00 -10.23 11.66
CA TYR A 461 8.86 -9.96 10.22
C TYR A 461 10.12 -10.37 9.43
N ALA A 462 11.29 -10.11 9.99
CA ALA A 462 12.56 -10.51 9.38
C ALA A 462 12.70 -12.04 9.29
N GLU A 463 12.29 -12.76 10.33
CA GLU A 463 12.26 -14.22 10.34
C GLU A 463 11.33 -14.79 9.26
N GLU A 464 10.09 -14.30 9.18
CA GLU A 464 9.11 -14.80 8.20
C GLU A 464 9.55 -14.49 6.77
N LEU A 465 10.11 -13.30 6.50
CA LEU A 465 10.67 -12.96 5.19
C LEU A 465 11.77 -13.94 4.78
N VAL A 466 12.75 -14.18 5.65
CA VAL A 466 13.90 -15.03 5.31
C VAL A 466 13.48 -16.51 5.20
N LYS A 467 12.55 -17.00 6.03
CA LYS A 467 11.97 -18.34 5.85
C LYS A 467 11.34 -18.52 4.45
N LYS A 468 10.60 -17.52 3.96
CA LYS A 468 10.03 -17.58 2.60
C LYS A 468 11.12 -17.51 1.53
N MET A 469 12.16 -16.71 1.73
CA MET A 469 13.29 -16.63 0.82
C MET A 469 14.06 -17.95 0.73
N GLU A 470 14.35 -18.58 1.85
CA GLU A 470 15.02 -19.88 1.91
C GLU A 470 14.21 -20.95 1.15
N LYS A 471 12.91 -21.01 1.40
CA LYS A 471 12.00 -21.95 0.72
C LYS A 471 11.95 -21.74 -0.80
N SER A 472 11.99 -20.48 -1.26
CA SER A 472 11.89 -20.13 -2.69
C SER A 472 13.26 -20.10 -3.40
N GLY A 473 14.37 -20.08 -2.64
CA GLY A 473 15.71 -19.84 -3.15
C GLY A 473 15.96 -18.36 -3.54
N ALA A 474 15.14 -17.44 -3.03
CA ALA A 474 15.26 -16.00 -3.32
C ALA A 474 16.58 -15.41 -2.80
N LYS A 475 17.09 -14.40 -3.52
CA LYS A 475 18.27 -13.62 -3.13
C LYS A 475 17.85 -12.20 -2.73
N ALA A 476 18.59 -11.63 -1.79
CA ALA A 476 18.38 -10.26 -1.35
C ALA A 476 19.51 -9.34 -1.78
N TYR A 477 19.15 -8.11 -2.09
CA TYR A 477 20.05 -7.05 -2.55
C TYR A 477 19.72 -5.74 -1.85
N LEU A 478 20.76 -4.99 -1.46
CA LEU A 478 20.64 -3.59 -1.07
C LEU A 478 21.02 -2.74 -2.28
N VAL A 479 20.11 -1.92 -2.77
CA VAL A 479 20.31 -1.04 -3.92
C VAL A 479 20.25 0.41 -3.46
N ASN A 480 21.36 1.13 -3.64
CA ASN A 480 21.47 2.54 -3.31
C ASN A 480 21.06 3.40 -4.52
N THR A 481 19.95 4.14 -4.39
CA THR A 481 19.46 5.10 -5.37
C THR A 481 19.84 6.55 -5.02
N GLY A 482 20.70 6.73 -4.02
CA GLY A 482 21.14 8.01 -3.48
C GLY A 482 22.36 8.58 -4.21
N TRP A 483 23.30 9.10 -3.44
CA TRP A 483 24.49 9.81 -3.93
C TRP A 483 25.73 8.95 -3.84
N ASN A 484 26.74 9.30 -4.63
CA ASN A 484 28.09 8.77 -4.55
C ASN A 484 29.08 9.84 -4.07
N GLY A 485 30.37 9.52 -3.97
CA GLY A 485 31.41 10.40 -3.48
C GLY A 485 31.66 11.66 -4.30
N THR A 486 31.17 11.70 -5.56
CA THR A 486 31.25 12.93 -6.39
C THR A 486 30.19 13.98 -5.99
N GLY A 487 29.31 13.68 -5.03
CA GLY A 487 28.17 14.53 -4.69
C GLY A 487 27.02 14.49 -5.71
N LYS A 488 27.08 13.59 -6.67
CA LYS A 488 26.01 13.38 -7.66
C LYS A 488 25.15 12.17 -7.28
N ARG A 489 23.85 12.28 -7.55
CA ARG A 489 22.94 11.15 -7.41
C ARG A 489 23.26 10.08 -8.46
N ILE A 490 23.21 8.80 -8.05
CA ILE A 490 23.33 7.66 -8.98
C ILE A 490 22.22 7.80 -10.03
N SER A 491 22.61 7.66 -11.29
CA SER A 491 21.66 7.89 -12.39
C SER A 491 20.55 6.85 -12.41
N ILE A 492 19.37 7.25 -12.86
CA ILE A 492 18.24 6.31 -13.04
C ILE A 492 18.60 5.23 -14.08
N ARG A 493 19.44 5.55 -15.05
CA ARG A 493 19.94 4.61 -16.05
C ARG A 493 20.77 3.50 -15.40
N ASP A 494 21.76 3.86 -14.56
CA ASP A 494 22.61 2.89 -13.87
C ASP A 494 21.80 2.08 -12.87
N THR A 495 20.87 2.72 -12.13
CA THR A 495 19.95 2.04 -11.23
C THR A 495 19.08 1.00 -11.97
N ARG A 496 18.54 1.34 -13.15
CA ARG A 496 17.77 0.39 -13.97
C ARG A 496 18.65 -0.72 -14.50
N GLY A 497 19.89 -0.44 -14.93
CA GLY A 497 20.85 -1.45 -15.33
C GLY A 497 21.16 -2.46 -14.20
N ILE A 498 21.32 -1.96 -12.98
CA ILE A 498 21.48 -2.81 -11.78
C ILE A 498 20.24 -3.68 -11.54
N ILE A 499 19.04 -3.11 -11.60
CA ILE A 499 17.79 -3.85 -11.45
C ILE A 499 17.66 -4.90 -12.55
N ASP A 500 17.94 -4.57 -13.80
CA ASP A 500 17.92 -5.53 -14.92
C ASP A 500 18.92 -6.69 -14.69
N ALA A 501 20.14 -6.40 -14.18
CA ALA A 501 21.13 -7.43 -13.84
C ALA A 501 20.67 -8.35 -12.69
N ILE A 502 19.96 -7.80 -11.70
CA ILE A 502 19.34 -8.57 -10.61
C ILE A 502 18.24 -9.47 -11.18
N LEU A 503 17.28 -8.90 -11.90
CA LEU A 503 16.10 -9.60 -12.40
C LEU A 503 16.43 -10.66 -13.45
N GLY A 504 17.44 -10.40 -14.28
CA GLY A 504 17.98 -11.34 -15.27
C GLY A 504 18.95 -12.37 -14.70
N GLY A 505 19.36 -12.23 -13.43
CA GLY A 505 20.31 -13.12 -12.76
C GLY A 505 21.79 -12.91 -13.14
N ALA A 506 22.11 -11.93 -13.98
CA ALA A 506 23.49 -11.65 -14.42
C ALA A 506 24.39 -11.28 -13.23
N ILE A 507 23.85 -10.60 -12.22
CA ILE A 507 24.59 -10.20 -11.00
C ILE A 507 25.17 -11.40 -10.23
N LEU A 508 24.54 -12.57 -10.29
CA LEU A 508 24.98 -13.78 -9.58
C LEU A 508 26.23 -14.41 -10.22
N ASN A 509 26.53 -14.06 -11.47
CA ASN A 509 27.69 -14.54 -12.21
C ASN A 509 28.79 -13.47 -12.31
N ALA A 510 28.57 -12.28 -11.80
CA ALA A 510 29.55 -11.20 -11.81
C ALA A 510 30.69 -11.48 -10.81
N PRO A 511 31.93 -11.10 -11.13
CA PRO A 511 33.02 -11.14 -10.15
C PRO A 511 32.71 -10.11 -9.04
N THR A 512 32.99 -10.50 -7.78
CA THR A 512 32.66 -9.69 -6.60
C THR A 512 33.89 -9.38 -5.76
N LYS A 513 33.78 -8.35 -4.92
CA LYS A 513 34.72 -8.01 -3.85
C LYS A 513 33.96 -7.58 -2.60
N LYS A 514 34.62 -7.61 -1.44
CA LYS A 514 34.05 -7.13 -0.18
C LYS A 514 34.41 -5.66 0.09
N ILE A 515 33.45 -4.93 0.66
CA ILE A 515 33.60 -3.52 1.06
C ILE A 515 33.92 -3.46 2.56
N PRO A 516 34.93 -2.67 3.00
CA PRO A 516 35.24 -2.47 4.41
C PRO A 516 34.04 -1.96 5.22
N TYR A 517 34.09 -2.12 6.52
CA TYR A 517 33.07 -1.78 7.54
C TYR A 517 31.77 -2.58 7.43
N PHE A 518 31.18 -2.72 6.22
CA PHE A 518 29.86 -3.34 6.01
C PHE A 518 29.96 -4.81 5.59
N ASP A 519 31.14 -5.27 5.19
CA ASP A 519 31.39 -6.62 4.66
C ASP A 519 30.43 -7.01 3.51
N PHE A 520 29.93 -6.00 2.78
CA PHE A 520 29.04 -6.21 1.62
C PHE A 520 29.80 -6.86 0.46
N GLU A 521 29.17 -7.85 -0.15
CA GLU A 521 29.61 -8.42 -1.41
C GLU A 521 29.10 -7.55 -2.57
N VAL A 522 30.03 -6.98 -3.34
CA VAL A 522 29.75 -5.98 -4.36
C VAL A 522 30.28 -6.45 -5.71
N PRO A 523 29.49 -6.42 -6.80
CA PRO A 523 29.99 -6.75 -8.12
C PRO A 523 31.06 -5.73 -8.57
N THR A 524 32.09 -6.22 -9.24
CA THR A 524 33.15 -5.36 -9.80
C THR A 524 32.89 -4.97 -11.25
N GLN A 525 31.93 -5.64 -11.91
CA GLN A 525 31.50 -5.37 -13.26
C GLN A 525 30.04 -5.79 -13.44
N LEU A 526 29.23 -4.95 -14.08
CA LEU A 526 27.86 -5.28 -14.53
C LEU A 526 27.65 -4.70 -15.93
N GLU A 527 27.03 -5.47 -16.81
CA GLU A 527 26.69 -5.00 -18.16
C GLU A 527 25.69 -3.83 -18.09
N GLY A 528 25.94 -2.77 -18.84
CA GLY A 528 25.09 -1.59 -18.92
C GLY A 528 25.20 -0.63 -17.75
N VAL A 529 26.07 -0.88 -16.77
CA VAL A 529 26.32 -0.04 -15.59
C VAL A 529 27.73 0.52 -15.65
N ASP A 530 27.92 1.80 -15.28
CA ASP A 530 29.25 2.40 -15.16
C ASP A 530 30.05 1.68 -14.08
N THR A 531 31.14 1.02 -14.47
CA THR A 531 32.00 0.25 -13.56
C THR A 531 32.63 1.12 -12.46
N ASN A 532 32.88 2.41 -12.75
CA ASN A 532 33.53 3.33 -11.82
C ASN A 532 32.68 3.71 -10.59
N ILE A 533 31.37 3.44 -10.64
CA ILE A 533 30.49 3.72 -9.49
C ILE A 533 30.27 2.50 -8.59
N LEU A 534 30.59 1.28 -9.05
CA LEU A 534 30.26 0.04 -8.34
C LEU A 534 30.96 -0.06 -6.97
N ASP A 535 32.20 0.39 -6.88
CA ASP A 535 32.85 0.61 -5.60
C ASP A 535 32.75 2.08 -5.22
N PRO A 536 32.05 2.44 -4.15
CA PRO A 536 31.86 3.84 -3.79
C PRO A 536 33.18 4.57 -3.51
N ARG A 537 34.26 3.86 -3.12
CA ARG A 537 35.59 4.45 -2.86
C ARG A 537 36.20 5.05 -4.13
N ASP A 538 35.93 4.45 -5.29
CA ASP A 538 36.44 4.90 -6.58
C ASP A 538 35.78 6.22 -7.04
N THR A 539 34.72 6.66 -6.37
CA THR A 539 34.03 7.93 -6.66
C THR A 539 34.59 9.10 -5.84
N TYR A 540 35.49 8.85 -4.90
CA TYR A 540 36.14 9.87 -4.09
C TYR A 540 37.51 10.25 -4.64
N ALA A 541 37.87 11.52 -4.51
CA ALA A 541 39.24 11.98 -4.82
C ALA A 541 40.27 11.48 -3.81
N ASP A 542 39.84 11.29 -2.55
CA ASP A 542 40.63 10.74 -1.46
C ASP A 542 39.86 9.62 -0.74
N ALA A 543 40.41 8.42 -0.77
CA ALA A 543 39.83 7.25 -0.11
C ALA A 543 39.71 7.43 1.43
N ALA A 544 40.51 8.28 2.03
CA ALA A 544 40.44 8.59 3.48
C ALA A 544 39.12 9.32 3.82
N GLU A 545 38.59 10.12 2.91
CA GLU A 545 37.30 10.78 3.12
C GLU A 545 36.16 9.76 3.16
N TRP A 546 36.17 8.79 2.24
CA TRP A 546 35.19 7.70 2.26
C TRP A 546 35.27 6.90 3.58
N ASN A 547 36.47 6.52 4.03
CA ASN A 547 36.67 5.77 5.28
C ASN A 547 36.02 6.49 6.46
N LYS A 548 36.26 7.80 6.61
CA LYS A 548 35.67 8.60 7.69
C LYS A 548 34.13 8.61 7.66
N LYS A 549 33.54 8.77 6.47
CA LYS A 549 32.08 8.77 6.30
C LYS A 549 31.51 7.37 6.53
N ALA A 550 32.20 6.33 6.07
CA ALA A 550 31.81 4.93 6.24
C ALA A 550 31.80 4.51 7.72
N GLU A 551 32.82 4.94 8.48
CA GLU A 551 32.91 4.72 9.92
C GLU A 551 31.73 5.40 10.66
N ASP A 552 31.40 6.67 10.34
CA ASP A 552 30.27 7.37 10.92
C ASP A 552 28.93 6.68 10.60
N LEU A 553 28.72 6.29 9.34
CA LEU A 553 27.49 5.59 8.94
C LEU A 553 27.39 4.21 9.60
N ALA A 554 28.50 3.46 9.67
CA ALA A 554 28.57 2.17 10.37
C ALA A 554 28.20 2.31 11.85
N ALA A 555 28.75 3.33 12.55
CA ALA A 555 28.41 3.63 13.94
C ALA A 555 26.91 3.92 14.13
N ARG A 556 26.30 4.63 13.18
CA ARG A 556 24.85 4.92 13.20
C ARG A 556 24.00 3.67 13.04
N PHE A 557 24.37 2.75 12.15
CA PHE A 557 23.71 1.44 12.02
C PHE A 557 23.81 0.63 13.31
N ILE A 558 25.00 0.52 13.90
CA ILE A 558 25.23 -0.18 15.16
C ILE A 558 24.37 0.44 16.27
N LYS A 559 24.37 1.77 16.39
CA LYS A 559 23.56 2.48 17.40
C LYS A 559 22.06 2.20 17.21
N ASN A 560 21.57 2.26 15.97
CA ASN A 560 20.15 1.97 15.68
C ASN A 560 19.78 0.53 16.00
N PHE A 561 20.69 -0.43 15.75
CA PHE A 561 20.41 -1.85 15.92
C PHE A 561 20.24 -2.28 17.37
N LYS A 562 20.80 -1.55 18.33
CA LYS A 562 20.72 -1.83 19.78
C LYS A 562 19.29 -2.08 20.27
N LYS A 563 18.30 -1.39 19.69
CA LYS A 563 16.88 -1.56 20.04
C LYS A 563 16.33 -2.97 19.75
N TYR A 564 17.03 -3.78 18.96
CA TYR A 564 16.63 -5.16 18.64
C TYR A 564 17.38 -6.21 19.44
N GLU A 565 18.40 -5.82 20.21
CA GLU A 565 19.22 -6.72 21.01
C GLU A 565 18.51 -7.20 22.29
N GLY A 566 17.30 -6.72 22.56
CA GLY A 566 16.49 -7.12 23.71
C GLY A 566 16.03 -8.58 23.70
N ASN A 567 16.09 -9.26 22.55
CA ASN A 567 15.75 -10.67 22.39
C ASN A 567 16.87 -11.48 21.71
N GLU A 568 16.81 -12.80 21.81
CA GLU A 568 17.85 -13.69 21.27
C GLU A 568 17.97 -13.61 19.73
N ALA A 569 16.85 -13.43 19.02
CA ALA A 569 16.84 -13.30 17.56
C ALA A 569 17.60 -12.04 17.09
N GLY A 570 17.44 -10.92 17.80
CA GLY A 570 18.18 -9.69 17.53
C GLY A 570 19.67 -9.81 17.89
N LYS A 571 20.00 -10.37 19.06
CA LYS A 571 21.40 -10.60 19.49
C LYS A 571 22.18 -11.43 18.48
N ALA A 572 21.56 -12.48 17.92
CA ALA A 572 22.19 -13.36 16.94
C ALA A 572 22.60 -12.65 15.65
N LEU A 573 21.99 -11.48 15.33
CA LEU A 573 22.23 -10.73 14.11
C LEU A 573 23.31 -9.64 14.24
N VAL A 574 23.77 -9.33 15.45
CA VAL A 574 24.77 -8.25 15.68
C VAL A 574 26.03 -8.45 14.82
N ALA A 575 26.50 -9.69 14.70
CA ALA A 575 27.69 -10.02 13.90
C ALA A 575 27.51 -9.80 12.38
N ALA A 576 26.28 -9.73 11.88
CA ALA A 576 25.96 -9.47 10.47
C ALA A 576 25.91 -7.98 10.12
N GLY A 577 25.97 -7.12 11.13
CA GLY A 577 26.02 -5.67 10.96
C GLY A 577 27.43 -5.15 10.63
N PRO A 578 27.54 -3.81 10.49
CA PRO A 578 28.82 -3.16 10.29
C PRO A 578 29.81 -3.40 11.44
N LYS A 579 31.10 -3.33 11.12
CA LYS A 579 32.22 -3.46 12.07
C LYS A 579 33.06 -2.18 12.04
N LEU A 580 33.44 -1.66 13.21
CA LEU A 580 34.33 -0.50 13.40
C LEU A 580 35.74 -0.94 13.67
#